data_b91a0fbac4854b3b8b51d5fa3ce604d2
#
_entry.id   b91a0fbac4854b3b8b51d5fa3ce604d2
#
_cell.length_a   1.000
_cell.length_b   1.000
_cell.length_c   1.000
_cell.angle_alpha   90.00
_cell.angle_beta   90.00
_cell.angle_gamma   90.00
#
_symmetry.space_group_name_H-M   'P 1'
#
loop_
_entity.id
_entity.type
_entity.pdbx_description
1 polymer ?
#
loop_
_entity_poly.entity_id
_entity_poly.type
_entity_poly.pdbx_seq_one_letter_code
_entity_poly.pdbx_strand_id
1 'polypeptide(L)'
;MGLVYSQITLSNPIKNDLLPVVIKCLVDTGATYLVLPQHVATQLQLSVLETREATTADGGSHIVPYAGPVKVSFENRNCFVGAIIMGDEVLLGTVPMEDMPVRLPSVRVI
;
A
#
# COMPACT_ATOMS: atom_id res chain seq x y z
N MET A 1 -20.28 11.50 -4.35
CA MET A 1 -19.02 10.91 -4.73
C MET A 1 -19.05 9.42 -4.56
N GLY A 2 -18.78 8.69 -5.60
CA GLY A 2 -18.71 7.26 -5.52
C GLY A 2 -17.37 6.77 -4.96
N LEU A 3 -17.36 5.53 -4.53
CA LEU A 3 -16.14 4.84 -4.18
C LEU A 3 -15.49 4.30 -5.45
N VAL A 4 -14.18 4.39 -5.53
CA VAL A 4 -13.43 3.90 -6.68
C VAL A 4 -12.60 2.71 -6.22
N TYR A 5 -12.84 1.57 -6.86
CA TYR A 5 -12.06 0.36 -6.60
C TYR A 5 -11.19 0.06 -7.81
N SER A 6 -10.01 -0.44 -7.54
CA SER A 6 -9.10 -0.87 -8.59
C SER A 6 -8.40 -2.14 -8.14
N GLN A 7 -7.89 -2.88 -9.10
CA GLN A 7 -7.13 -4.07 -8.83
C GLN A 7 -5.65 -3.72 -8.88
N ILE A 8 -4.93 -4.08 -7.84
CA ILE A 8 -3.49 -3.85 -7.77
C ILE A 8 -2.78 -5.15 -7.47
N THR A 9 -1.48 -5.17 -7.73
CA THR A 9 -0.64 -6.30 -7.41
C THR A 9 0.34 -5.87 -6.33
N LEU A 10 0.38 -6.66 -5.27
CA LEU A 10 1.27 -6.42 -4.14
C LEU A 10 2.31 -7.52 -4.08
N SER A 11 3.54 -7.17 -3.83
CA SER A 11 4.60 -8.17 -3.66
C SER A 11 5.60 -7.70 -2.62
N ASN A 12 6.37 -8.67 -2.11
CA ASN A 12 7.45 -8.37 -1.18
C ASN A 12 8.75 -8.34 -1.98
N PRO A 13 9.35 -7.16 -2.18
CA PRO A 13 10.53 -7.05 -3.02
C PRO A 13 11.78 -7.70 -2.43
N ILE A 14 11.74 -8.02 -1.14
CA ILE A 14 12.88 -8.67 -0.47
C ILE A 14 12.77 -10.18 -0.61
N LYS A 15 11.55 -10.71 -0.61
CA LYS A 15 11.31 -12.16 -0.67
C LYS A 15 10.78 -12.53 -2.05
N ASN A 16 11.70 -12.70 -2.98
CA ASN A 16 11.36 -12.92 -4.39
C ASN A 16 10.70 -14.26 -4.65
N ASP A 17 10.79 -15.19 -3.71
CA ASP A 17 10.18 -16.50 -3.86
C ASP A 17 8.70 -16.50 -3.52
N LEU A 18 8.18 -15.42 -2.96
CA LEU A 18 6.75 -15.33 -2.68
C LEU A 18 6.02 -14.86 -3.91
N LEU A 19 4.86 -15.47 -4.14
CA LEU A 19 4.01 -15.06 -5.25
C LEU A 19 3.37 -13.72 -4.96
N PRO A 20 3.23 -12.87 -5.97
CA PRO A 20 2.49 -11.62 -5.81
C PRO A 20 1.03 -11.88 -5.48
N VAL A 21 0.41 -10.92 -4.81
CA VAL A 21 -1.00 -10.98 -4.47
C VAL A 21 -1.73 -9.96 -5.30
N VAL A 22 -2.68 -10.42 -6.11
CA VAL A 22 -3.55 -9.53 -6.88
C VAL A 22 -4.79 -9.29 -6.04
N ILE A 23 -5.07 -8.04 -5.73
CA ILE A 23 -6.14 -7.74 -4.79
C ILE A 23 -6.86 -6.45 -5.19
N LYS A 24 -8.15 -6.43 -4.89
CA LYS A 24 -8.97 -5.24 -5.07
C LYS A 24 -8.70 -4.27 -3.94
N CYS A 25 -8.54 -3.01 -4.28
CA CYS A 25 -8.33 -1.97 -3.28
C CYS A 25 -9.28 -0.82 -3.50
N LEU A 26 -9.57 -0.11 -2.42
CA LEU A 26 -10.30 1.15 -2.48
C LEU A 26 -9.28 2.26 -2.68
N VAL A 27 -9.46 3.04 -3.74
CA VAL A 27 -8.65 4.23 -3.98
C VAL A 27 -9.23 5.34 -3.13
N ASP A 28 -8.48 5.78 -2.13
CA ASP A 28 -9.00 6.68 -1.11
C ASP A 28 -8.07 7.89 -0.97
N THR A 29 -8.49 9.02 -1.55
CA THR A 29 -7.71 10.24 -1.47
C THR A 29 -7.73 10.87 -0.09
N GLY A 30 -8.61 10.40 0.79
CA GLY A 30 -8.61 10.81 2.19
C GLY A 30 -7.59 10.07 3.03
N ALA A 31 -7.04 8.98 2.52
CA ALA A 31 -5.99 8.24 3.21
C ALA A 31 -4.63 8.73 2.73
N THR A 32 -3.64 8.65 3.61
CA THR A 32 -2.28 9.08 3.26
C THR A 32 -1.44 7.91 2.76
N TYR A 33 -1.55 6.78 3.43
CA TYR A 33 -0.66 5.64 3.20
C TYR A 33 -1.40 4.49 2.55
N LEU A 34 -0.64 3.49 2.13
CA LEU A 34 -1.19 2.19 1.83
C LEU A 34 -1.63 1.55 3.15
N VAL A 35 -2.84 1.02 3.18
CA VAL A 35 -3.37 0.33 4.35
C VAL A 35 -3.67 -1.10 3.95
N LEU A 36 -3.17 -2.05 4.72
CA LEU A 36 -3.36 -3.47 4.45
C LEU A 36 -3.95 -4.16 5.68
N PRO A 37 -4.92 -5.07 5.49
CA PRO A 37 -5.34 -5.93 6.57
C PRO A 37 -4.20 -6.85 7.01
N GLN A 38 -4.28 -7.33 8.24
CA GLN A 38 -3.26 -8.20 8.80
C GLN A 38 -3.04 -9.46 7.94
N HIS A 39 -4.11 -10.05 7.42
CA HIS A 39 -3.96 -11.29 6.65
C HIS A 39 -3.17 -11.08 5.36
N VAL A 40 -3.26 -9.90 4.76
CA VAL A 40 -2.47 -9.58 3.57
C VAL A 40 -1.00 -9.40 3.94
N ALA A 41 -0.75 -8.67 5.03
CA ALA A 41 0.63 -8.49 5.50
C ALA A 41 1.28 -9.83 5.84
N THR A 42 0.52 -10.74 6.44
CA THR A 42 1.01 -12.06 6.77
C THR A 42 1.30 -12.87 5.52
N GLN A 43 0.41 -12.80 4.53
CA GLN A 43 0.59 -13.51 3.27
C GLN A 43 1.85 -13.06 2.53
N LEU A 44 2.14 -11.77 2.60
CA LEU A 44 3.33 -11.19 1.98
C LEU A 44 4.56 -11.28 2.87
N GLN A 45 4.41 -11.80 4.07
CA GLN A 45 5.51 -11.93 5.05
C GLN A 45 6.25 -10.62 5.26
N LEU A 46 5.48 -9.54 5.41
CA LEU A 46 6.06 -8.23 5.63
C LEU A 46 6.63 -8.11 7.03
N SER A 47 7.74 -7.41 7.14
CA SER A 47 8.36 -7.12 8.43
C SER A 47 7.80 -5.83 9.00
N VAL A 48 7.55 -5.82 10.30
CA VAL A 48 7.16 -4.60 10.98
C VAL A 48 8.41 -3.73 11.13
N LEU A 49 8.35 -2.53 10.56
CA LEU A 49 9.47 -1.60 10.57
C LEU A 49 9.40 -0.68 11.78
N GLU A 50 8.22 -0.26 12.14
CA GLU A 50 7.98 0.62 13.28
C GLU A 50 6.49 0.65 13.58
N THR A 51 6.09 1.38 14.61
CA THR A 51 4.69 1.66 14.86
C THR A 51 4.41 3.11 14.52
N ARG A 52 3.19 3.38 14.13
CA ARG A 52 2.75 4.73 13.82
C ARG A 52 1.39 5.00 14.41
N GLU A 53 1.09 6.27 14.60
CA GLU A 53 -0.21 6.70 15.04
C GLU A 53 -1.08 6.94 13.81
N ALA A 54 -2.24 6.30 13.78
CA ALA A 54 -3.18 6.46 12.68
C ALA A 54 -4.48 7.03 13.24
N THR A 55 -5.02 8.01 12.54
CA THR A 55 -6.31 8.59 12.89
C THR A 55 -7.36 8.02 11.95
N THR A 56 -8.39 7.42 12.52
CA THR A 56 -9.47 6.81 11.76
C THR A 56 -10.56 7.85 11.49
N ALA A 57 -11.51 7.48 10.62
CA ALA A 57 -12.56 8.38 10.17
C ALA A 57 -13.45 8.86 11.32
N ASP A 58 -13.54 8.09 12.40
CA ASP A 58 -14.33 8.47 13.57
C ASP A 58 -13.58 9.40 14.53
N GLY A 59 -12.38 9.82 14.13
CA GLY A 59 -11.56 10.72 14.95
C GLY A 59 -10.71 10.02 15.98
N GLY A 60 -10.81 8.69 16.08
CA GLY A 60 -10.00 7.93 17.03
C GLY A 60 -8.55 7.84 16.58
N SER A 61 -7.66 7.71 17.55
CA SER A 61 -6.23 7.59 17.30
C SER A 61 -5.78 6.21 17.78
N HIS A 62 -5.01 5.53 16.93
CA HIS A 62 -4.58 4.16 17.20
C HIS A 62 -3.10 4.02 16.89
N ILE A 63 -2.41 3.24 17.72
CA ILE A 63 -1.02 2.87 17.43
C ILE A 63 -1.06 1.57 16.63
N VAL A 64 -0.52 1.61 15.43
CA VAL A 64 -0.63 0.48 14.50
C VAL A 64 0.74 0.16 13.92
N PRO A 65 0.96 -1.09 13.49
CA PRO A 65 2.22 -1.44 12.83
C PRO A 65 2.34 -0.76 11.47
N TYR A 66 3.57 -0.40 11.13
CA TYR A 66 3.94 0.06 9.82
C TYR A 66 4.94 -0.95 9.28
N ALA A 67 4.56 -1.66 8.24
CA ALA A 67 5.30 -2.81 7.76
C ALA A 67 5.69 -2.63 6.30
N GLY A 68 6.72 -3.34 5.88
CA GLY A 68 7.16 -3.29 4.50
C GLY A 68 8.57 -3.85 4.33
N PRO A 69 9.21 -3.53 3.22
CA PRO A 69 8.68 -2.76 2.09
C PRO A 69 7.67 -3.56 1.26
N VAL A 70 6.80 -2.87 0.56
CA VAL A 70 5.81 -3.46 -0.33
C VAL A 70 6.00 -2.86 -1.71
N LYS A 71 6.03 -3.71 -2.72
CA LYS A 71 5.97 -3.24 -4.10
C LYS A 71 4.51 -3.23 -4.52
N VAL A 72 4.02 -2.05 -4.90
CA VAL A 72 2.65 -1.87 -5.39
C VAL A 72 2.73 -1.67 -6.88
N SER A 73 2.02 -2.49 -7.63
CA SER A 73 1.98 -2.39 -9.09
C SER A 73 0.54 -2.15 -9.54
N PHE A 74 0.37 -1.17 -10.39
CA PHE A 74 -0.92 -0.83 -10.96
C PHE A 74 -0.70 -0.51 -12.42
N GLU A 75 -1.21 -1.37 -13.29
CA GLU A 75 -0.99 -1.29 -14.73
C GLU A 75 0.52 -1.31 -15.00
N ASN A 76 1.06 -0.29 -15.66
CA ASN A 76 2.49 -0.23 -15.95
C ASN A 76 3.25 0.68 -14.98
N ARG A 77 2.64 0.99 -13.85
CA ARG A 77 3.24 1.85 -12.83
C ARG A 77 3.49 1.04 -11.57
N ASN A 78 4.52 1.39 -10.85
CA ASN A 78 4.78 0.74 -9.56
C ASN A 78 5.50 1.68 -8.61
N CYS A 79 5.45 1.34 -7.35
CA CYS A 79 6.18 2.06 -6.31
C CYS A 79 6.54 1.09 -5.18
N PHE A 80 7.43 1.54 -4.32
CA PHE A 80 7.86 0.79 -3.14
C PHE A 80 7.53 1.63 -1.92
N VAL A 81 6.70 1.10 -1.04
CA VAL A 81 6.22 1.85 0.12
C VAL A 81 6.10 0.93 1.32
N GLY A 82 5.95 1.52 2.49
CA GLY A 82 5.47 0.78 3.66
C GLY A 82 3.96 0.86 3.74
N ALA A 83 3.38 0.06 4.59
CA ALA A 83 1.94 -0.02 4.75
C ALA A 83 1.55 0.03 6.21
N ILE A 84 0.47 0.73 6.49
CA ILE A 84 -0.19 0.70 7.78
C ILE A 84 -1.01 -0.59 7.85
N ILE A 85 -0.84 -1.35 8.91
CA ILE A 85 -1.56 -2.62 9.06
C ILE A 85 -2.76 -2.41 9.96
N MET A 86 -3.91 -2.34 9.36
CA MET A 86 -5.17 -2.19 10.10
C MET A 86 -6.35 -2.47 9.21
N GLY A 87 -7.50 -2.70 9.84
CA GLY A 87 -8.76 -2.84 9.12
C GLY A 87 -8.90 -4.16 8.40
N ASP A 88 -9.86 -4.21 7.50
CA ASP A 88 -10.19 -5.42 6.74
C ASP A 88 -10.24 -5.18 5.24
N GLU A 89 -9.79 -4.03 4.78
CA GLU A 89 -9.84 -3.66 3.37
C GLU A 89 -8.53 -3.00 2.97
N VAL A 90 -8.09 -3.24 1.74
CA VAL A 90 -6.90 -2.59 1.20
C VAL A 90 -7.28 -1.19 0.74
N LEU A 91 -6.58 -0.20 1.27
CA LEU A 91 -6.77 1.20 0.88
C LEU A 91 -5.51 1.72 0.23
N LEU A 92 -5.66 2.35 -0.92
CA LEU A 92 -4.55 2.97 -1.62
C LEU A 92 -4.65 4.49 -1.41
N GLY A 93 -3.75 5.02 -0.60
CA GLY A 93 -3.77 6.43 -0.23
C GLY A 93 -2.96 7.29 -1.18
N THR A 94 -2.83 8.58 -0.83
CA THR A 94 -2.21 9.56 -1.71
C THR A 94 -0.70 9.39 -1.87
N VAL A 95 0.01 8.98 -0.83
CA VAL A 95 1.46 8.84 -0.93
C VAL A 95 1.84 7.78 -1.98
N PRO A 96 1.32 6.55 -1.92
CA PRO A 96 1.62 5.59 -2.99
C PRO A 96 1.15 6.06 -4.35
N MET A 97 0.00 6.72 -4.43
CA MET A 97 -0.51 7.17 -5.73
C MET A 97 0.39 8.22 -6.35
N GLU A 98 0.92 9.12 -5.54
CA GLU A 98 1.83 10.17 -6.03
C GLU A 98 3.18 9.61 -6.40
N ASP A 99 3.58 8.50 -5.78
CA ASP A 99 4.83 7.84 -6.08
C ASP A 99 4.75 6.93 -7.31
N MET A 100 3.58 6.85 -7.93
CA MET A 100 3.36 6.02 -9.12
C MET A 100 3.05 6.90 -10.33
N PRO A 101 4.00 7.75 -10.76
CA PRO A 101 3.73 8.57 -11.94
C PRO A 101 3.69 7.71 -13.19
N VAL A 102 3.10 8.26 -14.24
CA VAL A 102 3.16 7.61 -15.54
C VAL A 102 4.63 7.54 -15.96
N ARG A 103 5.06 6.33 -16.30
CA ARG A 103 6.45 6.13 -16.69
C ARG A 103 6.69 6.71 -18.05
N LEU A 104 7.70 7.53 -18.16
CA LEU A 104 8.15 8.07 -19.44
C LEU A 104 9.46 7.40 -19.80
N PRO A 105 9.66 7.09 -21.08
CA PRO A 105 10.90 6.42 -21.48
C PRO A 105 12.16 7.19 -21.11
N SER A 106 12.05 8.49 -21.05
CA SER A 106 13.20 9.34 -20.79
C SER A 106 13.33 9.72 -19.33
N VAL A 107 12.57 9.13 -18.45
CA VAL A 107 12.70 9.44 -17.02
C VAL A 107 14.10 9.10 -16.59
N ARG A 108 14.73 10.06 -15.93
CA ARG A 108 16.06 9.82 -15.41
C ARG A 108 16.06 9.99 -13.91
N VAL A 109 16.82 9.16 -13.29
CA VAL A 109 17.04 9.22 -11.86
C VAL A 109 18.37 9.94 -11.64
N ILE A 110 18.31 10.92 -10.83
CA ILE A 110 19.49 11.70 -10.52
C ILE A 110 20.17 11.16 -9.30
#